data_fffee21242cd8405b0a2b9bc84294b50
#
_entry.id   fffee21242cd8405b0a2b9bc84294b50
#
_cell.length_a   1.000
_cell.length_b   1.000
_cell.length_c   1.000
_cell.angle_alpha   90.00
_cell.angle_beta   90.00
_cell.angle_gamma   90.00
#
_symmetry.space_group_name_H-M   'P 1'
#
loop_
_entity.id
_entity.type
_entity.pdbx_description
1 polymer ?
#
loop_
_entity_poly.entity_id
_entity_poly.type
_entity_poly.pdbx_seq_one_letter_code
_entity_poly.pdbx_strand_id
1 'polypeptide(L)'
;NANAVDEDSAKALAKQNKCTKCHSVDKKKDGPSFKETAAKYKGKPDGPDKLYTHLTTRPEIEVDGKKEEHTAVKGSDADIKNLIAWILSQ
;
A
#
# COMPACT_ATOMS: atom_id res chain seq x y z
N ASN A 1 12.61 16.55 -8.87
CA ASN A 1 13.17 15.91 -7.70
C ASN A 1 13.01 14.39 -7.80
N ALA A 2 14.14 13.66 -7.72
CA ALA A 2 14.14 12.19 -7.86
C ALA A 2 13.31 11.50 -6.79
N ASN A 3 13.08 12.16 -5.65
CA ASN A 3 12.32 11.60 -4.53
C ASN A 3 10.87 12.08 -4.48
N ALA A 4 10.44 12.87 -5.47
CA ALA A 4 9.07 13.34 -5.51
C ALA A 4 8.11 12.19 -5.82
N VAL A 5 7.03 12.11 -5.06
CA VAL A 5 5.97 11.14 -5.32
C VAL A 5 5.15 11.58 -6.52
N ASP A 6 4.94 10.68 -7.46
CA ASP A 6 3.98 10.88 -8.54
C ASP A 6 2.63 10.35 -8.06
N GLU A 7 1.80 11.26 -7.58
CA GLU A 7 0.51 10.93 -7.00
C GLU A 7 -0.44 10.30 -8.03
N ASP A 8 -0.49 10.86 -9.23
CA ASP A 8 -1.40 10.35 -10.27
C ASP A 8 -1.04 8.93 -10.67
N SER A 9 0.24 8.64 -10.84
CA SER A 9 0.71 7.29 -11.14
C SER A 9 0.43 6.32 -10.00
N ALA A 10 0.63 6.76 -8.75
CA ALA A 10 0.36 5.92 -7.58
C ALA A 10 -1.13 5.58 -7.49
N LYS A 11 -2.00 6.55 -7.65
CA LYS A 11 -3.45 6.33 -7.63
C LYS A 11 -3.89 5.41 -8.76
N ALA A 12 -3.34 5.57 -9.95
CA ALA A 12 -3.65 4.71 -11.09
C ALA A 12 -3.23 3.26 -10.81
N LEU A 13 -2.04 3.05 -10.28
CA LEU A 13 -1.57 1.71 -9.93
C LEU A 13 -2.44 1.07 -8.85
N ALA A 14 -2.81 1.83 -7.83
CA ALA A 14 -3.70 1.36 -6.77
C ALA A 14 -5.05 0.92 -7.35
N LYS A 15 -5.61 1.71 -8.25
CA LYS A 15 -6.88 1.38 -8.90
C LYS A 15 -6.76 0.13 -9.77
N GLN A 16 -5.69 0.01 -10.55
CA GLN A 16 -5.44 -1.16 -11.41
C GLN A 16 -5.32 -2.45 -10.60
N ASN A 17 -4.76 -2.35 -9.40
CA ASN A 17 -4.58 -3.51 -8.51
C ASN A 17 -5.71 -3.66 -7.49
N LYS A 18 -6.77 -2.88 -7.64
CA LYS A 18 -7.97 -2.95 -6.80
C LYS A 18 -7.70 -2.71 -5.31
N CYS A 19 -6.67 -1.93 -5.00
CA CYS A 19 -6.33 -1.58 -3.61
C CYS A 19 -7.48 -0.86 -2.93
N THR A 20 -8.20 -0.02 -3.67
CA THR A 20 -9.30 0.79 -3.16
C THR A 20 -10.55 -0.02 -2.84
N LYS A 21 -10.59 -1.30 -3.17
CA LYS A 21 -11.67 -2.19 -2.75
C LYS A 21 -11.63 -2.42 -1.24
N CYS A 22 -10.42 -2.55 -0.68
CA CYS A 22 -10.22 -2.84 0.75
C CYS A 22 -9.62 -1.68 1.54
N HIS A 23 -9.03 -0.70 0.87
CA HIS A 23 -8.37 0.44 1.50
C HIS A 23 -8.95 1.75 1.01
N SER A 24 -9.03 2.71 1.91
CA SER A 24 -9.32 4.11 1.58
C SER A 24 -8.17 4.96 2.09
N VAL A 25 -8.08 6.22 1.65
CA VAL A 25 -7.04 7.13 2.14
C VAL A 25 -7.25 7.42 3.63
N ASP A 26 -8.47 7.71 4.05
CA ASP A 26 -8.75 8.18 5.40
C ASP A 26 -9.75 7.34 6.18
N LYS A 27 -10.42 6.38 5.57
CA LYS A 27 -11.44 5.55 6.23
C LYS A 27 -11.00 4.10 6.29
N LYS A 28 -11.24 3.45 7.42
CA LYS A 28 -11.04 2.02 7.54
C LYS A 28 -12.13 1.29 6.76
N LYS A 29 -11.73 0.31 5.98
CA LYS A 29 -12.59 -0.62 5.26
C LYS A 29 -12.22 -2.04 5.69
N ASP A 30 -12.16 -2.99 4.76
CA ASP A 30 -11.68 -4.35 5.06
C ASP A 30 -10.20 -4.35 5.48
N GLY A 31 -9.42 -3.39 4.95
CA GLY A 31 -8.05 -3.14 5.39
C GLY A 31 -7.92 -1.78 6.06
N PRO A 32 -6.77 -1.50 6.69
CA PRO A 32 -6.52 -0.21 7.30
C PRO A 32 -6.51 0.91 6.26
N SER A 33 -6.82 2.13 6.68
CA SER A 33 -6.68 3.29 5.81
C SER A 33 -5.21 3.54 5.49
N PHE A 34 -4.92 4.23 4.40
CA PHE A 34 -3.55 4.59 4.07
C PHE A 34 -2.95 5.54 5.13
N LYS A 35 -3.78 6.41 5.72
CA LYS A 35 -3.34 7.26 6.84
C LYS A 35 -2.91 6.44 8.06
N GLU A 36 -3.67 5.40 8.39
CA GLU A 36 -3.30 4.50 9.49
C GLU A 36 -1.99 3.77 9.19
N THR A 37 -1.81 3.31 7.95
CA THR A 37 -0.58 2.65 7.51
C THR A 37 0.60 3.61 7.59
N ALA A 38 0.44 4.84 7.11
CA ALA A 38 1.48 5.85 7.18
C ALA A 38 1.88 6.14 8.63
N ALA A 39 0.89 6.28 9.53
CA ALA A 39 1.15 6.51 10.95
C ALA A 39 1.89 5.33 11.59
N LYS A 40 1.54 4.12 11.24
CA LYS A 40 2.18 2.90 11.76
C LYS A 40 3.68 2.86 11.45
N TYR A 41 4.07 3.32 10.26
CA TYR A 41 5.46 3.26 9.81
C TYR A 41 6.22 4.58 9.96
N LYS A 42 5.57 5.60 10.48
CA LYS A 42 6.20 6.91 10.69
C LYS A 42 7.45 6.78 11.56
N GLY A 43 8.57 7.29 11.07
CA GLY A 43 9.84 7.22 11.80
C GLY A 43 10.51 5.84 11.80
N LYS A 44 9.97 4.87 11.06
CA LYS A 44 10.56 3.53 10.96
C LYS A 44 11.33 3.41 9.64
N PRO A 45 12.67 3.30 9.67
CA PRO A 45 13.47 3.23 8.44
C PRO A 45 13.16 2.01 7.57
N ASP A 46 12.71 0.91 8.16
CA ASP A 46 12.39 -0.33 7.47
C ASP A 46 10.94 -0.39 6.96
N GLY A 47 10.15 0.66 7.19
CA GLY A 47 8.75 0.70 6.75
C GLY A 47 8.57 0.46 5.26
N PRO A 48 9.30 1.17 4.37
CA PRO A 48 9.16 0.93 2.93
C PRO A 48 9.48 -0.50 2.51
N ASP A 49 10.51 -1.12 3.09
CA ASP A 49 10.87 -2.50 2.77
C ASP A 49 9.79 -3.49 3.24
N LYS A 50 9.23 -3.28 4.42
CA LYS A 50 8.15 -4.11 4.93
C LYS A 50 6.90 -4.00 4.06
N LEU A 51 6.57 -2.80 3.61
CA LEU A 51 5.44 -2.61 2.69
C LEU A 51 5.71 -3.25 1.34
N TYR A 52 6.93 -3.15 0.84
CA TYR A 52 7.30 -3.79 -0.41
C TYR A 52 7.08 -5.31 -0.34
N THR A 53 7.56 -5.93 0.73
CA THR A 53 7.35 -7.35 0.98
C THR A 53 5.86 -7.69 1.09
N HIS A 54 5.10 -6.90 1.84
CA HIS A 54 3.66 -7.09 2.02
C HIS A 54 2.91 -7.03 0.67
N LEU A 55 3.30 -6.11 -0.19
CA LEU A 55 2.62 -5.90 -1.47
C LEU A 55 3.02 -6.90 -2.57
N THR A 56 4.11 -7.62 -2.39
CA THR A 56 4.66 -8.48 -3.45
C THR A 56 4.65 -9.98 -3.12
N THR A 57 4.41 -10.38 -1.88
CA THR A 57 4.55 -11.78 -1.45
C THR A 57 3.23 -12.48 -1.09
N ARG A 58 2.10 -11.82 -1.27
CA ARG A 58 0.77 -12.37 -0.95
C ARG A 58 0.66 -12.90 0.49
N PRO A 59 0.97 -12.08 1.51
CA PRO A 59 0.88 -12.54 2.88
C PRO A 59 -0.57 -12.91 3.24
N GLU A 60 -0.72 -13.84 4.17
CA GLU A 60 -2.02 -14.17 4.72
C GLU A 60 -2.54 -13.02 5.56
N ILE A 61 -3.78 -12.62 5.31
CA ILE A 61 -4.47 -11.57 6.05
C ILE A 61 -5.82 -12.10 6.51
N GLU A 62 -6.44 -11.40 7.45
CA GLU A 62 -7.77 -11.74 7.92
C GLU A 62 -8.75 -10.66 7.47
N VAL A 63 -9.81 -11.08 6.77
CA VAL A 63 -10.88 -10.19 6.29
C VAL A 63 -12.20 -10.77 6.75
N ASP A 64 -12.94 -10.02 7.56
CA ASP A 64 -14.24 -10.45 8.12
C ASP A 64 -14.15 -11.81 8.82
N GLY A 65 -13.08 -12.05 9.56
CA GLY A 65 -12.86 -13.30 10.28
C GLY A 65 -12.37 -14.46 9.43
N LYS A 66 -12.16 -14.24 8.13
CA LYS A 66 -11.66 -15.25 7.19
C LYS A 66 -10.23 -14.98 6.80
N LYS A 67 -9.45 -16.03 6.66
CA LYS A 67 -8.08 -15.92 6.18
C LYS A 67 -8.06 -15.87 4.66
N GLU A 68 -7.39 -14.87 4.13
CA GLU A 68 -7.23 -14.66 2.69
C GLU A 68 -5.79 -14.26 2.39
N GLU A 69 -5.35 -14.48 1.16
CA GLU A 69 -4.07 -13.96 0.72
C GLU A 69 -4.22 -12.53 0.24
N HIS A 70 -3.31 -11.65 0.66
CA HIS A 70 -3.26 -10.28 0.15
C HIS A 70 -2.88 -10.31 -1.33
N THR A 71 -3.58 -9.51 -2.13
CA THR A 71 -3.27 -9.43 -3.57
C THR A 71 -1.85 -8.90 -3.77
N ALA A 72 -1.08 -9.56 -4.64
CA ALA A 72 0.22 -9.04 -5.04
C ALA A 72 0.04 -7.91 -6.05
N VAL A 73 0.73 -6.81 -5.82
CA VAL A 73 0.68 -5.65 -6.73
C VAL A 73 1.47 -5.98 -7.99
N LYS A 74 0.84 -5.77 -9.15
CA LYS A 74 1.47 -5.94 -10.46
C LYS A 74 1.95 -4.57 -10.94
N GLY A 75 3.23 -4.49 -11.25
CA GLY A 75 3.85 -3.27 -11.74
C GLY A 75 5.37 -3.39 -11.68
N SER A 76 6.06 -2.41 -12.23
CA SER A 76 7.51 -2.36 -12.13
C SER A 76 7.94 -2.06 -10.69
N ASP A 77 9.18 -2.38 -10.36
CA ASP A 77 9.74 -2.06 -9.06
C ASP A 77 9.61 -0.55 -8.75
N ALA A 78 9.91 0.30 -9.72
CA ALA A 78 9.80 1.75 -9.57
C ALA A 78 8.35 2.19 -9.29
N ASP A 79 7.38 1.59 -9.99
CA ASP A 79 5.97 1.92 -9.80
C ASP A 79 5.48 1.49 -8.42
N ILE A 80 5.88 0.31 -7.96
CA ILE A 80 5.50 -0.18 -6.64
C ILE A 80 6.12 0.70 -5.55
N LYS A 81 7.38 1.09 -5.70
CA LYS A 81 8.04 1.99 -4.75
C LYS A 81 7.38 3.37 -4.71
N ASN A 82 6.95 3.87 -5.86
CA ASN A 82 6.19 5.13 -5.92
C ASN A 82 4.85 5.00 -5.18
N LEU A 83 4.15 3.89 -5.36
CA LEU A 83 2.90 3.63 -4.63
C LEU A 83 3.14 3.61 -3.12
N ILE A 84 4.19 2.92 -2.66
CA ILE A 84 4.55 2.87 -1.25
C ILE A 84 4.85 4.27 -0.71
N ALA A 85 5.64 5.06 -1.44
CA ALA A 85 5.95 6.43 -1.04
C ALA A 85 4.69 7.29 -0.92
N TRP A 86 3.75 7.13 -1.85
CA TRP A 86 2.48 7.83 -1.80
C TRP A 86 1.66 7.41 -0.57
N ILE A 87 1.54 6.09 -0.32
CA ILE A 87 0.83 5.59 0.87
C ILE A 87 1.43 6.18 2.15
N LEU A 88 2.75 6.17 2.25
CA LEU A 88 3.44 6.67 3.45
C LEU A 88 3.37 8.20 3.59
N SER A 89 2.98 8.90 2.53
CA SER A 89 2.79 10.36 2.56
C SER A 89 1.41 10.76 3.10
N GLN A 90 0.52 9.81 3.30
CA GLN A 90 -0.83 10.10 3.80
C GLN A 90 -0.82 10.25 5.32
#